data_361db88e81270bbe5410103ec5dfe19e
#
_entry.id   361db88e81270bbe5410103ec5dfe19e
#
_cell.length_a   1.000
_cell.length_b   1.000
_cell.length_c   1.000
_cell.angle_alpha   90.00
_cell.angle_beta   90.00
_cell.angle_gamma   90.00
#
_symmetry.space_group_name_H-M   'P 1'
#
loop_
_entity.id
_entity.type
_entity.pdbx_description
1 polymer ?
#
loop_
_entity_poly.entity_id
_entity_poly.type
_entity_poly.pdbx_seq_one_letter_code
_entity_poly.pdbx_strand_id
1 'polypeptide(L)'
;VCVKGWVRTRRGNKHVQFVALNDGSTIKNLQIVFDMEKFSDEDLKPITTGASIHVEGKLVESQGKGQTAEVQAETLEIYGTADPETYPLQKKGHTLEFLREKAHLRPRTNTFGAVLRIRHTLAFAIHKFFNDRGFFYLNTPLITSSDCEGAGAMFQVTTLDLNDIPKNEEGKVDYSQ
;
A
#
# COMPACT_ATOMS: atom_id res chain seq x y z
N VAL A 1 13.36 -3.22 -21.15
CA VAL A 1 12.67 -2.46 -20.09
C VAL A 1 13.14 -2.95 -18.73
N CYS A 2 13.09 -2.05 -17.75
CA CYS A 2 13.38 -2.32 -16.34
C CYS A 2 12.08 -2.17 -15.55
N VAL A 3 11.70 -3.17 -14.76
CA VAL A 3 10.48 -3.16 -13.96
C VAL A 3 10.77 -3.60 -12.53
N LYS A 4 10.16 -2.89 -11.56
CA LYS A 4 10.31 -3.14 -10.13
C LYS A 4 8.95 -3.19 -9.47
N GLY A 5 8.78 -4.04 -8.48
CA GLY A 5 7.49 -4.13 -7.78
C GLY A 5 7.40 -5.33 -6.86
N TRP A 6 6.18 -5.57 -6.40
CA TRP A 6 5.84 -6.68 -5.53
C TRP A 6 5.13 -7.79 -6.28
N VAL A 7 5.53 -9.01 -5.98
CA VAL A 7 4.92 -10.21 -6.52
C VAL A 7 3.51 -10.39 -5.95
N ARG A 8 2.53 -10.50 -6.85
CA ARG A 8 1.13 -10.79 -6.50
C ARG A 8 0.83 -12.27 -6.56
N THR A 9 1.32 -12.92 -7.62
CA THR A 9 1.19 -14.37 -7.79
C THR A 9 2.33 -14.90 -8.64
N ARG A 10 2.71 -16.14 -8.39
CA ARG A 10 3.56 -16.95 -9.26
C ARG A 10 2.82 -18.21 -9.67
N ARG A 11 2.93 -18.59 -10.93
CA ARG A 11 2.36 -19.82 -11.51
C ARG A 11 3.18 -20.26 -12.71
N GLY A 12 3.14 -21.50 -13.04
CA GLY A 12 3.83 -22.02 -14.23
C GLY A 12 4.03 -23.52 -14.18
N ASN A 13 4.97 -23.97 -14.97
CA ASN A 13 5.37 -25.37 -15.07
C ASN A 13 6.90 -25.45 -15.18
N LYS A 14 7.44 -26.65 -15.45
CA LYS A 14 8.88 -26.90 -15.56
C LYS A 14 9.58 -26.18 -16.73
N HIS A 15 8.86 -25.56 -17.65
CA HIS A 15 9.44 -24.88 -18.81
C HIS A 15 9.32 -23.36 -18.70
N VAL A 16 8.26 -22.87 -18.06
CA VAL A 16 7.98 -21.44 -17.98
C VAL A 16 7.28 -21.10 -16.68
N GLN A 17 7.69 -19.97 -16.07
CA GLN A 17 7.05 -19.41 -14.89
C GLN A 17 6.50 -18.02 -15.21
N PHE A 18 5.30 -17.74 -14.75
CA PHE A 18 4.61 -16.47 -14.88
C PHE A 18 4.50 -15.80 -13.51
N VAL A 19 4.98 -14.59 -13.42
CA VAL A 19 4.89 -13.77 -12.20
C VAL A 19 4.03 -12.55 -12.50
N ALA A 20 2.98 -12.36 -11.72
CA ALA A 20 2.20 -11.14 -11.74
C ALA A 20 2.87 -10.11 -10.81
N LEU A 21 3.43 -9.04 -11.37
CA LEU A 21 4.13 -7.97 -10.68
C LEU A 21 3.26 -6.72 -10.60
N ASN A 22 3.29 -6.02 -9.48
CA ASN A 22 2.57 -4.76 -9.28
C ASN A 22 3.44 -3.76 -8.50
N ASP A 23 3.59 -2.57 -9.03
CA ASP A 23 4.34 -1.46 -8.43
C ASP A 23 3.43 -0.43 -7.71
N GLY A 24 2.12 -0.64 -7.74
CA GLY A 24 1.14 0.26 -7.17
C GLY A 24 0.65 1.37 -8.11
N SER A 25 1.24 1.57 -9.28
CA SER A 25 0.84 2.60 -10.24
C SER A 25 -0.55 2.34 -10.84
N THR A 26 -0.93 1.09 -10.94
CA THR A 26 -2.24 0.64 -11.46
C THR A 26 -2.78 -0.54 -10.67
N ILE A 27 -4.08 -0.81 -10.78
CA ILE A 27 -4.69 -2.02 -10.22
C ILE A 27 -4.31 -3.28 -11.02
N LYS A 28 -4.03 -3.14 -12.31
CA LYS A 28 -3.61 -4.24 -13.17
C LYS A 28 -2.17 -4.64 -12.86
N ASN A 29 -1.90 -5.92 -12.95
CA ASN A 29 -0.55 -6.43 -12.81
C ASN A 29 0.14 -6.50 -14.17
N LEU A 30 1.46 -6.36 -14.19
CA LEU A 30 2.29 -6.68 -15.33
C LEU A 30 2.73 -8.15 -15.20
N GLN A 31 2.58 -8.92 -16.27
CA GLN A 31 3.07 -10.29 -16.32
C GLN A 31 4.55 -10.31 -16.68
N ILE A 32 5.31 -11.00 -15.89
CA ILE A 32 6.72 -11.32 -16.15
C ILE A 32 6.78 -12.80 -16.50
N VAL A 33 7.49 -13.12 -17.56
CA VAL A 33 7.68 -14.49 -18.04
C VAL A 33 9.13 -14.88 -17.84
N PHE A 34 9.35 -15.93 -17.06
CA PHE A 34 10.66 -16.52 -16.83
C PHE A 34 10.77 -17.83 -17.60
N ASP A 35 11.71 -17.90 -18.52
CA ASP A 35 12.07 -19.09 -19.24
C ASP A 35 12.98 -19.96 -18.38
N MET A 36 12.57 -21.20 -18.10
CA MET A 36 13.30 -22.10 -17.22
C MET A 36 14.56 -22.71 -17.89
N GLU A 37 14.84 -22.39 -19.16
CA GLU A 37 16.14 -22.64 -19.77
C GLU A 37 17.19 -21.62 -19.33
N LYS A 38 16.75 -20.41 -18.88
CA LYS A 38 17.63 -19.29 -18.45
C LYS A 38 17.68 -19.13 -16.94
N PHE A 39 16.63 -19.55 -16.24
CA PHE A 39 16.49 -19.39 -14.79
C PHE A 39 16.30 -20.75 -14.14
N SER A 40 17.00 -21.01 -13.06
CA SER A 40 16.84 -22.23 -12.28
C SER A 40 15.63 -22.13 -11.30
N ASP A 41 15.16 -23.26 -10.84
CA ASP A 41 14.15 -23.30 -9.78
C ASP A 41 14.64 -22.61 -8.50
N GLU A 42 15.93 -22.66 -8.21
CA GLU A 42 16.54 -22.00 -7.03
C GLU A 42 16.51 -20.48 -7.16
N ASP A 43 16.79 -19.93 -8.32
CA ASP A 43 16.70 -18.49 -8.58
C ASP A 43 15.28 -17.95 -8.33
N LEU A 44 14.29 -18.75 -8.71
CA LEU A 44 12.88 -18.36 -8.61
C LEU A 44 12.23 -18.74 -7.28
N LYS A 45 12.85 -19.59 -6.45
CA LYS A 45 12.32 -20.01 -5.16
C LYS A 45 11.95 -18.84 -4.23
N PRO A 46 12.75 -17.74 -4.14
CA PRO A 46 12.42 -16.59 -3.31
C PRO A 46 11.25 -15.75 -3.84
N ILE A 47 10.78 -15.97 -5.08
CA ILE A 47 9.67 -15.23 -5.69
C ILE A 47 8.35 -15.76 -5.15
N THR A 48 8.04 -15.40 -3.92
CA THR A 48 6.78 -15.70 -3.25
C THR A 48 5.84 -14.51 -3.29
N THR A 49 4.55 -14.72 -2.98
CA THR A 49 3.58 -13.62 -2.87
C THR A 49 4.06 -12.59 -1.84
N GLY A 50 4.21 -11.34 -2.24
CA GLY A 50 4.70 -10.26 -1.39
C GLY A 50 6.21 -9.96 -1.52
N ALA A 51 7.00 -10.84 -2.13
CA ALA A 51 8.40 -10.55 -2.43
C ALA A 51 8.53 -9.32 -3.32
N SER A 52 9.57 -8.54 -3.14
CA SER A 52 9.91 -7.40 -4.00
C SER A 52 11.07 -7.77 -4.92
N ILE A 53 10.88 -7.52 -6.21
CA ILE A 53 11.84 -7.90 -7.25
C ILE A 53 12.09 -6.78 -8.24
N HIS A 54 13.25 -6.82 -8.85
CA HIS A 54 13.63 -6.07 -10.01
C HIS A 54 13.90 -7.04 -11.17
N VAL A 55 13.33 -6.74 -12.32
CA VAL A 55 13.50 -7.54 -13.53
C VAL A 55 13.84 -6.63 -14.70
N GLU A 56 14.86 -6.98 -15.45
CA GLU A 56 15.11 -6.42 -16.77
C GLU A 56 14.77 -7.44 -17.83
N GLY A 57 14.24 -6.97 -18.95
CA GLY A 57 13.85 -7.86 -20.00
C GLY A 57 13.20 -7.16 -21.20
N LYS A 58 12.66 -7.95 -22.12
CA LYS A 58 12.01 -7.46 -23.33
C LYS A 58 10.51 -7.35 -23.11
N LEU A 59 9.96 -6.15 -23.39
CA LEU A 59 8.52 -5.96 -23.48
C LEU A 59 8.04 -6.53 -24.81
N VAL A 60 7.09 -7.44 -24.75
CA VAL A 60 6.52 -8.10 -25.91
C VAL A 60 4.99 -8.09 -25.84
N GLU A 61 4.33 -8.26 -26.98
CA GLU A 61 2.89 -8.47 -27.02
C GLU A 61 2.55 -9.81 -26.33
N SER A 62 1.57 -9.78 -25.42
CA SER A 62 1.17 -10.99 -24.71
C SER A 62 0.25 -11.84 -25.56
N GLN A 63 0.52 -13.13 -25.60
CA GLN A 63 -0.37 -14.12 -26.21
C GLN A 63 -1.48 -14.58 -25.24
N GLY A 64 -1.42 -14.15 -23.97
CA GLY A 64 -2.39 -14.49 -22.94
C GLY A 64 -3.66 -13.64 -22.99
N LYS A 65 -4.78 -14.23 -22.59
CA LYS A 65 -6.04 -13.47 -22.47
C LYS A 65 -5.98 -12.52 -21.25
N GLY A 66 -6.44 -11.29 -21.44
CA GLY A 66 -6.63 -10.32 -20.35
C GLY A 66 -5.50 -9.33 -20.14
N GLN A 67 -4.45 -9.40 -20.94
CA GLN A 67 -3.34 -8.43 -20.95
C GLN A 67 -2.84 -8.22 -22.39
N THR A 68 -2.31 -7.04 -22.66
CA THR A 68 -1.81 -6.69 -24.02
C THR A 68 -0.31 -6.88 -24.14
N ALA A 69 0.42 -6.79 -23.04
CA ALA A 69 1.87 -6.89 -23.03
C ALA A 69 2.36 -7.69 -21.83
N GLU A 70 3.57 -8.25 -21.97
CA GLU A 70 4.29 -8.95 -20.93
C GLU A 70 5.79 -8.71 -21.05
N VAL A 71 6.56 -8.96 -20.01
CA VAL A 71 8.02 -8.83 -20.00
C VAL A 71 8.63 -10.21 -19.99
N GLN A 72 9.41 -10.53 -21.02
CA GLN A 72 10.29 -11.70 -21.04
C GLN A 72 11.55 -11.36 -20.25
N ALA A 73 11.73 -11.99 -19.09
CA ALA A 73 12.83 -11.73 -18.19
C ALA A 73 14.18 -12.13 -18.79
N GLU A 74 15.17 -11.27 -18.66
CA GLU A 74 16.57 -11.50 -18.99
C GLU A 74 17.45 -11.50 -17.73
N THR A 75 17.11 -10.64 -16.75
CA THR A 75 17.79 -10.59 -15.45
C THR A 75 16.76 -10.53 -14.31
N LEU A 76 17.18 -10.97 -13.14
CA LEU A 76 16.38 -10.96 -11.91
C LEU A 76 17.24 -10.56 -10.73
N GLU A 77 16.74 -9.62 -9.93
CA GLU A 77 17.31 -9.25 -8.63
C GLU A 77 16.21 -9.28 -7.57
N ILE A 78 16.47 -9.91 -6.45
CA ILE A 78 15.55 -9.98 -5.32
C ILE A 78 15.88 -8.86 -4.33
N TYR A 79 15.00 -7.87 -4.20
CA TYR A 79 15.17 -6.78 -3.23
C TYR A 79 14.71 -7.18 -1.83
N GLY A 80 13.74 -8.06 -1.72
CA GLY A 80 13.26 -8.56 -0.45
C GLY A 80 12.38 -9.78 -0.62
N THR A 81 12.52 -10.70 0.29
CA THR A 81 11.71 -11.93 0.35
C THR A 81 10.46 -11.73 1.19
N ALA A 82 9.46 -12.57 1.01
CA ALA A 82 8.30 -12.68 1.88
C ALA A 82 8.07 -14.14 2.21
N ASP A 83 8.02 -14.45 3.50
CA ASP A 83 7.74 -15.81 3.94
C ASP A 83 6.29 -16.18 3.63
N PRO A 84 6.02 -17.25 2.85
CA PRO A 84 4.68 -17.67 2.49
C PRO A 84 3.79 -18.04 3.68
N GLU A 85 4.38 -18.44 4.81
CA GLU A 85 3.62 -18.84 6.00
C GLU A 85 3.16 -17.64 6.83
N THR A 86 3.97 -16.59 6.87
CA THR A 86 3.70 -15.41 7.71
C THR A 86 3.15 -14.22 6.95
N TYR A 87 3.39 -14.12 5.63
CA TYR A 87 2.87 -13.01 4.84
C TYR A 87 1.34 -13.07 4.71
N PRO A 88 0.60 -12.07 5.22
CA PRO A 88 -0.85 -12.20 5.44
C PRO A 88 -1.69 -12.13 4.17
N LEU A 89 -1.21 -11.47 3.10
CA LEU A 89 -1.97 -11.26 1.87
C LEU A 89 -1.68 -12.35 0.82
N GLN A 90 -2.06 -13.57 1.11
CA GLN A 90 -1.94 -14.68 0.17
C GLN A 90 -2.97 -14.60 -0.97
N LYS A 91 -2.81 -15.45 -2.01
CA LYS A 91 -3.71 -15.55 -3.17
C LYS A 91 -5.07 -16.14 -2.77
N LYS A 92 -5.86 -15.38 -2.03
CA LYS A 92 -7.24 -15.72 -1.63
C LYS A 92 -8.05 -14.45 -1.40
N GLY A 93 -9.38 -14.59 -1.33
CA GLY A 93 -10.23 -13.48 -0.87
C GLY A 93 -9.97 -13.17 0.60
N HIS A 94 -9.99 -11.88 0.93
CA HIS A 94 -9.86 -11.40 2.30
C HIS A 94 -11.11 -10.61 2.69
N THR A 95 -11.60 -10.80 3.90
CA THR A 95 -12.72 -10.01 4.43
C THR A 95 -12.28 -8.58 4.74
N LEU A 96 -13.24 -7.65 4.80
CA LEU A 96 -12.93 -6.27 5.15
C LEU A 96 -12.44 -6.13 6.59
N GLU A 97 -12.93 -6.98 7.50
CA GLU A 97 -12.50 -7.06 8.90
C GLU A 97 -11.02 -7.42 8.97
N PHE A 98 -10.62 -8.50 8.31
CA PHE A 98 -9.21 -8.90 8.24
C PHE A 98 -8.33 -7.79 7.66
N LEU A 99 -8.79 -7.11 6.61
CA LEU A 99 -8.04 -6.02 5.99
C LEU A 99 -7.95 -4.76 6.87
N ARG A 100 -8.86 -4.56 7.84
CA ARG A 100 -8.70 -3.52 8.87
C ARG A 100 -7.58 -3.86 9.85
N GLU A 101 -7.47 -5.12 10.26
CA GLU A 101 -6.37 -5.58 11.13
C GLU A 101 -5.00 -5.45 10.42
N LYS A 102 -4.97 -5.69 9.11
CA LYS A 102 -3.77 -5.56 8.27
C LYS A 102 -3.72 -4.21 7.53
N ALA A 103 -4.04 -3.12 8.22
CA ALA A 103 -4.26 -1.80 7.65
C ALA A 103 -3.08 -1.28 6.79
N HIS A 104 -1.84 -1.55 7.20
CA HIS A 104 -0.62 -1.15 6.49
C HIS A 104 -0.42 -1.90 5.16
N LEU A 105 -0.98 -3.10 5.00
CA LEU A 105 -0.87 -3.90 3.77
C LEU A 105 -2.12 -3.84 2.88
N ARG A 106 -3.28 -3.46 3.43
CA ARG A 106 -4.54 -3.46 2.67
C ARG A 106 -4.52 -2.66 1.35
N PRO A 107 -3.72 -1.57 1.18
CA PRO A 107 -3.64 -0.87 -0.10
C PRO A 107 -3.15 -1.74 -1.25
N ARG A 108 -2.43 -2.83 -0.95
CA ARG A 108 -1.95 -3.81 -1.94
C ARG A 108 -3.06 -4.73 -2.45
N THR A 109 -4.26 -4.73 -1.85
CA THR A 109 -5.41 -5.47 -2.37
C THR A 109 -6.13 -4.68 -3.46
N ASN A 110 -6.77 -5.36 -4.39
CA ASN A 110 -7.52 -4.69 -5.46
C ASN A 110 -8.66 -3.83 -4.90
N THR A 111 -9.37 -4.32 -3.88
CA THR A 111 -10.47 -3.59 -3.25
C THR A 111 -10.00 -2.26 -2.66
N PHE A 112 -9.00 -2.27 -1.77
CA PHE A 112 -8.50 -1.03 -1.16
C PHE A 112 -7.67 -0.19 -2.13
N GLY A 113 -6.99 -0.81 -3.09
CA GLY A 113 -6.36 -0.09 -4.19
C GLY A 113 -7.37 0.73 -5.00
N ALA A 114 -8.56 0.17 -5.29
CA ALA A 114 -9.65 0.89 -5.94
C ALA A 114 -10.25 1.98 -5.04
N VAL A 115 -10.56 1.65 -3.79
CA VAL A 115 -11.13 2.61 -2.82
C VAL A 115 -10.23 3.82 -2.64
N LEU A 116 -8.91 3.62 -2.47
CA LEU A 116 -7.98 4.72 -2.27
C LEU A 116 -7.85 5.60 -3.52
N ARG A 117 -7.90 5.03 -4.72
CA ARG A 117 -7.90 5.79 -5.98
C ARG A 117 -9.16 6.64 -6.14
N ILE A 118 -10.33 6.06 -5.86
CA ILE A 118 -11.60 6.79 -5.87
C ILE A 118 -11.56 7.92 -4.84
N ARG A 119 -11.13 7.63 -3.60
CA ARG A 119 -11.01 8.63 -2.53
C ARG A 119 -10.10 9.79 -2.93
N HIS A 120 -8.93 9.49 -3.51
CA HIS A 120 -7.99 10.49 -4.01
C HIS A 120 -8.65 11.39 -5.06
N THR A 121 -9.27 10.78 -6.07
CA THR A 121 -9.93 11.51 -7.17
C THR A 121 -11.07 12.39 -6.65
N LEU A 122 -11.91 11.89 -5.74
CA LEU A 122 -13.00 12.65 -5.16
C LEU A 122 -12.50 13.81 -4.30
N ALA A 123 -11.49 13.61 -3.46
CA ALA A 123 -10.91 14.70 -2.68
C ALA A 123 -10.39 15.82 -3.58
N PHE A 124 -9.63 15.47 -4.62
CA PHE A 124 -9.13 16.43 -5.59
C PHE A 124 -10.27 17.14 -6.34
N ALA A 125 -11.30 16.40 -6.75
CA ALA A 125 -12.46 16.96 -7.47
C ALA A 125 -13.22 17.98 -6.61
N ILE A 126 -13.38 17.73 -5.31
CA ILE A 126 -14.03 18.66 -4.37
C ILE A 126 -13.20 19.94 -4.26
N HIS A 127 -11.88 19.82 -4.03
CA HIS A 127 -11.00 21.00 -3.96
C HIS A 127 -11.03 21.79 -5.26
N LYS A 128 -10.95 21.11 -6.41
CA LYS A 128 -11.02 21.76 -7.72
C LYS A 128 -12.35 22.48 -7.94
N PHE A 129 -13.48 21.86 -7.57
CA PHE A 129 -14.81 22.43 -7.71
C PHE A 129 -14.92 23.79 -7.00
N PHE A 130 -14.45 23.88 -5.76
CA PHE A 130 -14.48 25.13 -5.00
C PHE A 130 -13.45 26.14 -5.51
N ASN A 131 -12.23 25.67 -5.80
CA ASN A 131 -11.18 26.54 -6.35
C ASN A 131 -11.61 27.25 -7.65
N ASP A 132 -12.21 26.49 -8.59
CA ASP A 132 -12.67 27.04 -9.89
C ASP A 132 -13.82 28.05 -9.75
N ARG A 133 -14.42 28.13 -8.56
CA ARG A 133 -15.48 29.10 -8.21
C ARG A 133 -14.98 30.25 -7.33
N GLY A 134 -13.67 30.38 -7.16
CA GLY A 134 -13.04 31.49 -6.44
C GLY A 134 -13.02 31.32 -4.92
N PHE A 135 -13.29 30.12 -4.40
CA PHE A 135 -13.14 29.84 -2.97
C PHE A 135 -11.68 29.52 -2.63
N PHE A 136 -11.25 29.94 -1.45
CA PHE A 136 -9.94 29.61 -0.91
C PHE A 136 -10.04 28.42 0.02
N TYR A 137 -9.07 27.51 -0.08
CA TYR A 137 -8.87 26.47 0.91
C TYR A 137 -8.04 27.02 2.08
N LEU A 138 -8.67 27.17 3.24
CA LEU A 138 -7.99 27.60 4.47
C LEU A 138 -7.68 26.39 5.32
N ASN A 139 -6.41 26.20 5.60
CA ASN A 139 -5.94 25.13 6.49
C ASN A 139 -6.04 25.61 7.94
N THR A 140 -7.23 25.48 8.55
CA THR A 140 -7.49 25.88 9.93
C THR A 140 -6.88 24.87 10.93
N PRO A 141 -6.49 25.32 12.14
CA PRO A 141 -5.98 24.41 13.16
C PRO A 141 -7.00 23.34 13.54
N LEU A 142 -6.54 22.09 13.67
CA LEU A 142 -7.34 20.96 14.17
C LEU A 142 -7.47 20.97 15.69
N ILE A 143 -6.45 21.52 16.39
CA ILE A 143 -6.44 21.68 17.85
C ILE A 143 -6.80 23.12 18.15
N THR A 144 -7.88 23.32 18.86
CA THR A 144 -8.42 24.64 19.19
C THR A 144 -9.05 24.60 20.58
N SER A 145 -9.03 25.75 21.26
CA SER A 145 -9.77 25.93 22.54
C SER A 145 -11.22 26.36 22.32
N SER A 146 -11.65 26.56 21.06
CA SER A 146 -12.99 27.00 20.73
C SER A 146 -13.92 25.82 20.47
N ASP A 147 -14.99 25.72 21.25
CA ASP A 147 -16.14 24.87 20.96
C ASP A 147 -17.11 25.67 20.10
N CYS A 148 -17.25 25.29 18.81
CA CYS A 148 -18.02 26.08 17.84
C CYS A 148 -19.52 26.05 18.09
N GLU A 149 -20.09 25.01 18.67
CA GLU A 149 -21.55 24.83 18.79
C GLU A 149 -22.02 24.57 20.23
N GLY A 150 -21.13 24.43 21.19
CA GLY A 150 -21.43 24.10 22.58
C GLY A 150 -22.08 22.71 22.74
N ALA A 151 -21.99 21.87 21.72
CA ALA A 151 -22.79 20.65 21.58
C ALA A 151 -22.07 19.37 22.00
N GLY A 152 -20.81 19.44 22.40
CA GLY A 152 -20.03 18.24 22.69
C GLY A 152 -18.93 18.38 23.73
N ALA A 153 -18.50 17.26 24.27
CA ALA A 153 -17.29 17.20 25.07
C ALA A 153 -16.05 17.36 24.19
N MET A 154 -15.22 18.33 24.50
CA MET A 154 -13.91 18.48 23.83
C MET A 154 -12.94 17.42 24.31
N PHE A 155 -12.10 16.93 23.38
CA PHE A 155 -10.98 16.08 23.75
C PHE A 155 -9.85 16.96 24.33
N GLN A 156 -9.25 16.48 25.41
CA GLN A 156 -8.05 17.10 25.95
C GLN A 156 -6.81 16.54 25.22
N VAL A 157 -5.97 17.42 24.70
CA VAL A 157 -4.65 17.07 24.18
C VAL A 157 -3.62 17.51 25.21
N THR A 158 -2.78 16.60 25.67
CA THR A 158 -1.76 16.87 26.68
C THR A 158 -0.48 16.11 26.37
N THR A 159 0.65 16.67 26.77
CA THR A 159 1.96 16.00 26.78
C THR A 159 2.29 15.41 28.16
N LEU A 160 1.42 15.61 29.16
CA LEU A 160 1.62 15.06 30.51
C LEU A 160 1.53 13.53 30.46
N ASP A 161 2.44 12.86 31.17
CA ASP A 161 2.28 11.44 31.47
C ASP A 161 1.14 11.25 32.48
N LEU A 162 0.04 10.69 32.03
CA LEU A 162 -1.14 10.48 32.89
C LEU A 162 -0.92 9.42 33.97
N ASN A 163 0.14 8.61 33.90
CA ASN A 163 0.51 7.65 34.94
C ASN A 163 1.39 8.27 36.01
N ASP A 164 2.10 9.37 35.69
CA ASP A 164 2.98 10.08 36.58
C ASP A 164 2.79 11.61 36.40
N ILE A 165 1.64 12.10 36.83
CA ILE A 165 1.29 13.51 36.65
C ILE A 165 2.11 14.35 37.60
N PRO A 166 2.94 15.30 37.13
CA PRO A 166 3.74 16.18 37.98
C PRO A 166 2.82 17.05 38.84
N LYS A 167 3.18 17.20 40.10
CA LYS A 167 2.42 18.00 41.10
C LYS A 167 3.32 19.06 41.71
N ASN A 168 2.74 20.24 41.94
CA ASN A 168 3.40 21.30 42.67
C ASN A 168 3.41 21.01 44.21
N GLU A 169 4.03 21.91 44.97
CA GLU A 169 4.15 21.78 46.42
C GLU A 169 2.79 21.71 47.15
N GLU A 170 1.72 22.21 46.53
CA GLU A 170 0.35 22.14 47.04
C GLU A 170 -0.37 20.83 46.65
N GLY A 171 0.29 19.93 45.92
CA GLY A 171 -0.29 18.67 45.44
C GLY A 171 -1.24 18.83 44.24
N LYS A 172 -1.28 20.01 43.60
CA LYS A 172 -2.03 20.25 42.36
C LYS A 172 -1.19 19.93 41.14
N VAL A 173 -1.85 19.56 40.03
CA VAL A 173 -1.16 19.28 38.77
C VAL A 173 -0.33 20.50 38.35
N ASP A 174 0.95 20.25 38.08
CA ASP A 174 1.87 21.25 37.56
C ASP A 174 1.92 21.21 36.03
N TYR A 175 1.33 22.21 35.40
CA TYR A 175 1.30 22.38 33.96
C TYR A 175 2.52 23.13 33.39
N SER A 176 3.50 23.47 34.21
CA SER A 176 4.70 24.22 33.80
C SER A 176 5.87 23.34 33.38
N GLN A 177 5.73 22.01 33.54
CA GLN A 177 6.74 21.02 33.17
C GLN A 177 6.45 20.33 31.83
#